data_d711e1a281a823297614aa9273f356cf
#
_entry.id   d711e1a281a823297614aa9273f356cf
#
_cell.length_a   1.000
_cell.length_b   1.000
_cell.length_c   1.000
_cell.angle_alpha   90.00
_cell.angle_beta   90.00
_cell.angle_gamma   90.00
#
_symmetry.space_group_name_H-M   'P 1'
#
loop_
_entity.id
_entity.type
_entity.pdbx_description
1 polymer ?
#
loop_
_entity_poly.entity_id
_entity_poly.type
_entity_poly.pdbx_seq_one_letter_code
_entity_poly.pdbx_strand_id
1 'polypeptide(L)'
;MVIQHNLSAGNTERQMGIVKGNKAKSTQRLSSGYRINCAADDAAGLSISEKMRKQIRGLTQGIANAEDGISLCQVADGAMTEVHDMLQRMNELAVKAANGTNSSGDREAIDMEVSALIKEIDRIGETTKFNDLYILKDEGNTKTVIGGSTGNKPSTSGRFFELLGNSVSKTGYMEEHLSMGIVKNNST
;
A
#
# COMPACT_ATOMS: atom_id res chain seq x y z
N MET A 1 -68.29 -39.57 26.89
CA MET A 1 -66.91 -40.05 27.02
C MET A 1 -66.10 -39.45 25.85
N VAL A 2 -65.24 -38.46 26.12
CA VAL A 2 -64.38 -37.80 25.09
C VAL A 2 -62.92 -38.25 25.31
N ILE A 3 -62.67 -39.52 25.44
CA ILE A 3 -61.35 -40.05 25.78
C ILE A 3 -60.48 -40.28 24.51
N GLN A 4 -61.14 -40.61 23.40
CA GLN A 4 -60.41 -40.92 22.15
C GLN A 4 -60.16 -39.71 21.25
N HIS A 5 -60.87 -38.61 21.43
CA HIS A 5 -60.75 -37.40 20.56
C HIS A 5 -60.82 -36.14 21.42
N ASN A 6 -59.83 -35.92 22.28
CA ASN A 6 -59.74 -34.64 23.05
C ASN A 6 -59.12 -33.55 22.19
N LEU A 7 -59.96 -32.91 21.39
CA LEU A 7 -59.57 -31.78 20.50
C LEU A 7 -59.03 -30.57 21.28
N SER A 8 -59.42 -30.39 22.52
CA SER A 8 -58.92 -29.31 23.36
C SER A 8 -57.48 -29.55 23.76
N ALA A 9 -57.11 -30.78 24.16
CA ALA A 9 -55.76 -31.14 24.49
C ALA A 9 -54.83 -31.07 23.25
N GLY A 10 -55.29 -31.56 22.10
CA GLY A 10 -54.54 -31.46 20.85
C GLY A 10 -54.30 -30.03 20.37
N ASN A 11 -55.29 -29.14 20.56
CA ASN A 11 -55.12 -27.72 20.27
C ASN A 11 -54.13 -27.04 21.22
N THR A 12 -54.17 -27.36 22.52
CA THR A 12 -53.23 -26.83 23.51
C THR A 12 -51.80 -27.29 23.24
N GLU A 13 -51.60 -28.53 22.87
CA GLU A 13 -50.28 -29.06 22.48
C GLU A 13 -49.73 -28.35 21.26
N ARG A 14 -50.56 -28.13 20.22
CA ARG A 14 -50.16 -27.39 19.04
C ARG A 14 -49.80 -25.91 19.37
N GLN A 15 -50.60 -25.25 20.22
CA GLN A 15 -50.31 -23.87 20.68
C GLN A 15 -48.99 -23.83 21.47
N MET A 16 -48.77 -24.81 22.35
CA MET A 16 -47.51 -24.88 23.11
C MET A 16 -46.30 -25.09 22.19
N GLY A 17 -46.42 -25.86 21.12
CA GLY A 17 -45.40 -25.99 20.09
C GLY A 17 -45.02 -24.68 19.41
N ILE A 18 -46.02 -23.87 19.04
CA ILE A 18 -45.84 -22.57 18.45
C ILE A 18 -45.13 -21.60 19.42
N VAL A 19 -45.55 -21.58 20.68
CA VAL A 19 -44.95 -20.72 21.73
C VAL A 19 -43.52 -21.10 22.00
N LYS A 20 -43.21 -22.41 22.09
CA LYS A 20 -41.82 -22.92 22.22
C LYS A 20 -40.95 -22.49 21.05
N GLY A 21 -41.44 -22.58 19.82
CA GLY A 21 -40.74 -22.13 18.61
C GLY A 21 -40.43 -20.63 18.63
N ASN A 22 -41.43 -19.81 19.00
CA ASN A 22 -41.25 -18.33 19.12
C ASN A 22 -40.28 -17.97 20.25
N LYS A 23 -40.33 -18.66 21.38
CA LYS A 23 -39.39 -18.50 22.49
C LYS A 23 -37.98 -18.83 22.05
N ALA A 24 -37.76 -19.92 21.34
CA ALA A 24 -36.45 -20.34 20.84
C ALA A 24 -35.87 -19.31 19.90
N LYS A 25 -36.66 -18.77 18.95
CA LYS A 25 -36.23 -17.69 18.04
C LYS A 25 -35.88 -16.39 18.78
N SER A 26 -36.68 -16.00 19.75
CA SER A 26 -36.41 -14.81 20.57
C SER A 26 -35.14 -14.95 21.40
N THR A 27 -34.93 -16.13 22.00
CA THR A 27 -33.71 -16.46 22.75
C THR A 27 -32.49 -16.46 21.85
N GLN A 28 -32.60 -17.00 20.64
CA GLN A 28 -31.52 -17.00 19.64
C GLN A 28 -31.13 -15.57 19.25
N ARG A 29 -32.11 -14.67 19.00
CA ARG A 29 -31.85 -13.27 18.69
C ARG A 29 -31.25 -12.50 19.86
N LEU A 30 -31.71 -12.77 21.08
CA LEU A 30 -31.16 -12.15 22.28
C LEU A 30 -29.71 -12.61 22.53
N SER A 31 -29.44 -13.88 22.38
CA SER A 31 -28.10 -14.47 22.59
C SER A 31 -27.09 -13.99 21.55
N SER A 32 -27.48 -13.89 20.27
CA SER A 32 -26.61 -13.43 19.19
C SER A 32 -26.47 -11.92 19.11
N GLY A 33 -27.45 -11.16 19.64
CA GLY A 33 -27.54 -9.71 19.48
C GLY A 33 -27.97 -9.26 18.07
N TYR A 34 -28.23 -10.19 17.15
CA TYR A 34 -28.62 -9.89 15.78
C TYR A 34 -30.10 -10.18 15.53
N ARG A 35 -30.75 -9.30 14.77
CA ARG A 35 -32.16 -9.48 14.34
C ARG A 35 -32.30 -10.61 13.32
N ILE A 36 -31.30 -10.76 12.41
CA ILE A 36 -31.24 -11.72 11.32
C ILE A 36 -30.09 -12.67 11.63
N ASN A 37 -30.40 -13.94 11.94
CA ASN A 37 -29.41 -14.96 12.24
C ASN A 37 -29.30 -16.03 11.13
N CYS A 38 -30.40 -16.26 10.43
CA CYS A 38 -30.50 -17.30 9.41
C CYS A 38 -31.10 -16.72 8.13
N ALA A 39 -30.79 -17.31 6.98
CA ALA A 39 -31.38 -16.93 5.71
C ALA A 39 -32.91 -17.07 5.70
N ALA A 40 -33.47 -17.97 6.56
CA ALA A 40 -34.89 -18.17 6.73
C ALA A 40 -35.60 -16.98 7.43
N ASP A 41 -34.89 -16.15 8.18
CA ASP A 41 -35.46 -14.95 8.81
C ASP A 41 -35.65 -13.81 7.80
N ASP A 42 -34.62 -13.55 6.97
CA ASP A 42 -34.64 -12.53 5.89
C ASP A 42 -33.44 -12.78 4.97
N ALA A 43 -33.67 -13.43 3.83
CA ALA A 43 -32.62 -13.73 2.86
C ALA A 43 -32.05 -12.48 2.17
N ALA A 44 -32.91 -11.47 1.91
CA ALA A 44 -32.49 -10.23 1.27
C ALA A 44 -31.64 -9.38 2.21
N GLY A 45 -32.09 -9.20 3.45
CA GLY A 45 -31.36 -8.45 4.48
C GLY A 45 -30.03 -9.11 4.83
N LEU A 46 -29.95 -10.44 4.90
CA LEU A 46 -28.72 -11.17 5.12
C LEU A 46 -27.72 -10.96 3.98
N SER A 47 -28.17 -11.04 2.73
CA SER A 47 -27.33 -10.80 1.55
C SER A 47 -26.71 -9.39 1.55
N ILE A 48 -27.53 -8.37 1.88
CA ILE A 48 -27.05 -6.99 1.97
C ILE A 48 -26.04 -6.84 3.11
N SER A 49 -26.34 -7.42 4.27
CA SER A 49 -25.46 -7.39 5.44
C SER A 49 -24.08 -8.01 5.15
N GLU A 50 -24.06 -9.16 4.49
CA GLU A 50 -22.80 -9.84 4.14
C GLU A 50 -22.02 -9.06 3.06
N LYS A 51 -22.69 -8.41 2.12
CA LYS A 51 -22.03 -7.48 1.17
C LYS A 51 -21.38 -6.30 1.90
N MET A 52 -22.10 -5.69 2.84
CA MET A 52 -21.54 -4.59 3.65
C MET A 52 -20.38 -5.06 4.52
N ARG A 53 -20.45 -6.23 5.13
CA ARG A 53 -19.33 -6.82 5.89
C ARG A 53 -18.10 -7.07 5.02
N LYS A 54 -18.32 -7.57 3.79
CA LYS A 54 -17.24 -7.73 2.83
C LYS A 54 -16.58 -6.39 2.49
N GLN A 55 -17.38 -5.36 2.26
CA GLN A 55 -16.86 -4.00 1.99
C GLN A 55 -16.09 -3.44 3.18
N ILE A 56 -16.62 -3.57 4.41
CA ILE A 56 -15.94 -3.12 5.64
C ILE A 56 -14.58 -3.82 5.78
N ARG A 57 -14.52 -5.15 5.63
CA ARG A 57 -13.25 -5.89 5.70
C ARG A 57 -12.27 -5.46 4.61
N GLY A 58 -12.78 -5.20 3.40
CA GLY A 58 -11.96 -4.71 2.29
C GLY A 58 -11.39 -3.32 2.56
N LEU A 59 -12.19 -2.42 3.11
CA LEU A 59 -11.75 -1.07 3.50
C LEU A 59 -10.76 -1.11 4.67
N THR A 60 -11.01 -1.94 5.68
CA THR A 60 -10.08 -2.13 6.80
C THR A 60 -8.72 -2.63 6.32
N GLN A 61 -8.71 -3.61 5.41
CA GLN A 61 -7.46 -4.08 4.81
C GLN A 61 -6.80 -3.00 3.94
N GLY A 62 -7.61 -2.19 3.23
CA GLY A 62 -7.11 -1.06 2.46
C GLY A 62 -6.42 -0.01 3.34
N ILE A 63 -6.96 0.27 4.52
CA ILE A 63 -6.35 1.17 5.50
C ILE A 63 -5.03 0.60 5.98
N ALA A 64 -4.98 -0.67 6.38
CA ALA A 64 -3.75 -1.31 6.83
C ALA A 64 -2.66 -1.28 5.73
N ASN A 65 -3.03 -1.56 4.48
CA ASN A 65 -2.10 -1.48 3.36
C ASN A 65 -1.58 -0.04 3.12
N ALA A 66 -2.41 0.97 3.37
CA ALA A 66 -2.00 2.37 3.27
C ALA A 66 -1.03 2.75 4.41
N GLU A 67 -1.27 2.28 5.63
CA GLU A 67 -0.37 2.47 6.77
C GLU A 67 1.00 1.80 6.53
N ASP A 68 1.01 0.60 5.96
CA ASP A 68 2.24 -0.08 5.53
C ASP A 68 2.99 0.74 4.46
N GLY A 69 2.26 1.30 3.49
CA GLY A 69 2.82 2.18 2.47
C GLY A 69 3.43 3.46 3.05
N ILE A 70 2.77 4.08 4.02
CA ILE A 70 3.31 5.25 4.74
C ILE A 70 4.59 4.88 5.47
N SER A 71 4.61 3.74 6.17
CA SER A 71 5.78 3.26 6.89
C SER A 71 6.97 3.03 5.96
N LEU A 72 6.72 2.45 4.77
CA LEU A 72 7.74 2.28 3.73
C LEU A 72 8.31 3.62 3.27
N CYS A 73 7.44 4.60 3.00
CA CYS A 73 7.87 5.94 2.60
C CYS A 73 8.70 6.63 3.70
N GLN A 74 8.33 6.48 4.96
CA GLN A 74 9.08 7.04 6.08
C GLN A 74 10.49 6.45 6.20
N VAL A 75 10.64 5.14 5.97
CA VAL A 75 11.97 4.49 5.94
C VAL A 75 12.81 5.02 4.78
N ALA A 76 12.20 5.18 3.60
CA ALA A 76 12.89 5.74 2.44
C ALA A 76 13.30 7.20 2.66
N ASP A 77 12.42 8.02 3.23
CA ASP A 77 12.67 9.43 3.53
C ASP A 77 13.81 9.59 4.54
N GLY A 78 13.81 8.75 5.59
CA GLY A 78 14.92 8.72 6.55
C GLY A 78 16.26 8.42 5.89
N ALA A 79 16.32 7.40 5.03
CA ALA A 79 17.54 7.06 4.31
C ALA A 79 17.98 8.18 3.34
N MET A 80 17.04 8.82 2.65
CA MET A 80 17.34 9.95 1.76
C MET A 80 17.80 11.20 2.50
N THR A 81 17.36 11.41 3.74
CA THR A 81 17.82 12.50 4.60
C THR A 81 19.30 12.33 4.92
N GLU A 82 19.73 11.13 5.30
CA GLU A 82 21.15 10.83 5.54
C GLU A 82 22.02 11.02 4.29
N VAL A 83 21.52 10.59 3.13
CA VAL A 83 22.21 10.84 1.84
C VAL A 83 22.34 12.33 1.57
N HIS A 84 21.30 13.12 1.85
CA HIS A 84 21.33 14.57 1.66
C HIS A 84 22.36 15.26 2.55
N ASP A 85 22.47 14.85 3.80
CA ASP A 85 23.45 15.39 4.74
C ASP A 85 24.88 15.05 4.29
N MET A 86 25.12 13.83 3.81
CA MET A 86 26.41 13.45 3.22
C MET A 86 26.75 14.27 1.97
N LEU A 87 25.78 14.53 1.09
CA LEU A 87 25.98 15.37 -0.10
C LEU A 87 26.31 16.80 0.29
N GLN A 88 25.69 17.36 1.33
CA GLN A 88 26.03 18.68 1.86
C GLN A 88 27.46 18.68 2.38
N ARG A 89 27.88 17.66 3.12
CA ARG A 89 29.25 17.51 3.58
C ARG A 89 30.25 17.41 2.46
N MET A 90 29.93 16.65 1.41
CA MET A 90 30.77 16.58 0.20
C MET A 90 30.93 17.96 -0.47
N ASN A 91 29.86 18.76 -0.52
CA ASN A 91 29.93 20.10 -1.07
C ASN A 91 30.82 21.03 -0.22
N GLU A 92 30.73 20.97 1.12
CA GLU A 92 31.63 21.69 2.01
C GLU A 92 33.10 21.33 1.78
N LEU A 93 33.38 20.03 1.65
CA LEU A 93 34.72 19.50 1.37
C LEU A 93 35.24 19.96 0.01
N ALA A 94 34.38 19.98 -1.01
CA ALA A 94 34.74 20.46 -2.35
C ALA A 94 35.10 21.94 -2.33
N VAL A 95 34.31 22.78 -1.65
CA VAL A 95 34.61 24.19 -1.47
C VAL A 95 35.93 24.41 -0.70
N LYS A 96 36.15 23.60 0.35
CA LYS A 96 37.42 23.62 1.12
C LYS A 96 38.60 23.23 0.25
N ALA A 97 38.50 22.19 -0.57
CA ALA A 97 39.55 21.73 -1.47
C ALA A 97 39.91 22.74 -2.56
N ALA A 98 38.93 23.56 -3.01
CA ALA A 98 39.13 24.62 -4.00
C ALA A 98 39.97 25.81 -3.47
N ASN A 99 40.14 25.90 -2.16
CA ASN A 99 40.94 26.99 -1.57
C ASN A 99 42.44 26.81 -1.90
N GLY A 100 43.09 27.83 -2.39
CA GLY A 100 44.50 27.83 -2.76
C GLY A 100 45.48 27.73 -1.57
N THR A 101 45.00 27.83 -0.34
CA THR A 101 45.83 27.71 0.87
C THR A 101 46.13 26.26 1.28
N ASN A 102 45.41 25.29 0.70
CA ASN A 102 45.60 23.89 1.01
C ASN A 102 46.82 23.30 0.30
N SER A 103 47.63 22.54 1.04
CA SER A 103 48.73 21.76 0.51
C SER A 103 48.26 20.55 -0.30
N SER A 104 49.14 19.90 -1.03
CA SER A 104 48.79 18.67 -1.76
C SER A 104 48.34 17.54 -0.82
N GLY A 105 48.99 17.43 0.37
CA GLY A 105 48.60 16.44 1.39
C GLY A 105 47.23 16.69 2.01
N ASP A 106 46.86 17.99 2.19
CA ASP A 106 45.53 18.35 2.70
C ASP A 106 44.43 18.02 1.70
N ARG A 107 44.70 18.21 0.41
CA ARG A 107 43.75 17.82 -0.67
C ARG A 107 43.59 16.33 -0.78
N GLU A 108 44.66 15.56 -0.61
CA GLU A 108 44.60 14.10 -0.58
C GLU A 108 43.81 13.57 0.61
N ALA A 109 43.93 14.21 1.78
CA ALA A 109 43.09 13.88 2.95
C ALA A 109 41.60 14.16 2.69
N ILE A 110 41.29 15.30 2.04
CA ILE A 110 39.92 15.64 1.64
C ILE A 110 39.37 14.62 0.63
N ASP A 111 40.15 14.20 -0.34
CA ASP A 111 39.76 13.19 -1.34
C ASP A 111 39.43 11.83 -0.71
N MET A 112 40.23 11.42 0.29
CA MET A 112 39.93 10.23 1.08
C MET A 112 38.60 10.34 1.83
N GLU A 113 38.29 11.50 2.44
CA GLU A 113 37.00 11.73 3.14
C GLU A 113 35.84 11.70 2.14
N VAL A 114 35.96 12.35 0.97
CA VAL A 114 34.93 12.30 -0.07
C VAL A 114 34.73 10.87 -0.58
N SER A 115 35.80 10.11 -0.79
CA SER A 115 35.72 8.72 -1.22
C SER A 115 35.02 7.83 -0.17
N ALA A 116 35.21 8.12 1.11
CA ALA A 116 34.52 7.41 2.19
C ALA A 116 33.01 7.73 2.22
N LEU A 117 32.65 9.00 2.01
CA LEU A 117 31.24 9.42 1.93
C LEU A 117 30.53 8.78 0.71
N ILE A 118 31.17 8.69 -0.43
CA ILE A 118 30.62 8.02 -1.62
C ILE A 118 30.31 6.54 -1.30
N LYS A 119 31.26 5.83 -0.67
CA LYS A 119 31.04 4.42 -0.27
C LYS A 119 29.89 4.27 0.72
N GLU A 120 29.69 5.25 1.60
CA GLU A 120 28.61 5.22 2.56
C GLU A 120 27.25 5.49 1.89
N ILE A 121 27.19 6.37 0.89
CA ILE A 121 25.99 6.58 0.07
C ILE A 121 25.62 5.29 -0.68
N ASP A 122 26.61 4.63 -1.31
CA ASP A 122 26.40 3.33 -1.97
C ASP A 122 25.90 2.29 -0.97
N ARG A 123 26.49 2.23 0.23
CA ARG A 123 26.04 1.31 1.29
C ARG A 123 24.61 1.55 1.70
N ILE A 124 24.18 2.79 1.87
CA ILE A 124 22.77 3.12 2.19
C ILE A 124 21.85 2.64 1.07
N GLY A 125 22.20 2.91 -0.19
CA GLY A 125 21.44 2.45 -1.35
C GLY A 125 21.28 0.92 -1.39
N GLU A 126 22.32 0.19 -0.98
CA GLU A 126 22.33 -1.29 -1.01
C GLU A 126 21.70 -1.92 0.23
N THR A 127 21.73 -1.26 1.41
CA THR A 127 21.31 -1.87 2.67
C THR A 127 19.91 -1.46 3.11
N THR A 128 19.35 -0.38 2.57
CA THR A 128 18.02 0.09 2.98
C THR A 128 16.93 -0.87 2.55
N LYS A 129 16.29 -1.51 3.53
CA LYS A 129 15.24 -2.54 3.34
C LYS A 129 13.98 -2.19 4.14
N PHE A 130 12.85 -2.58 3.60
CA PHE A 130 11.58 -2.65 4.32
C PHE A 130 10.98 -4.05 4.12
N ASN A 131 10.74 -4.79 5.22
CA ASN A 131 10.21 -6.15 5.16
C ASN A 131 10.95 -7.05 4.15
N ASP A 132 12.30 -7.03 4.21
CA ASP A 132 13.22 -7.78 3.33
C ASP A 132 13.20 -7.37 1.84
N LEU A 133 12.49 -6.30 1.51
CA LEU A 133 12.47 -5.71 0.18
C LEU A 133 13.42 -4.50 0.14
N TYR A 134 14.36 -4.49 -0.81
CA TYR A 134 15.22 -3.34 -1.06
C TYR A 134 14.39 -2.20 -1.66
N ILE A 135 14.47 -1.00 -1.05
CA ILE A 135 13.68 0.16 -1.48
C ILE A 135 14.44 0.98 -2.52
N LEU A 136 15.75 1.18 -2.30
CA LEU A 136 16.59 2.06 -3.10
C LEU A 136 17.41 1.32 -4.16
N LYS A 137 17.55 0.00 -4.05
CA LYS A 137 18.27 -0.82 -5.01
C LYS A 137 17.36 -1.27 -6.15
N ASP A 138 17.77 -1.03 -7.39
CA ASP A 138 17.09 -1.55 -8.58
C ASP A 138 17.51 -3.03 -8.81
N GLU A 139 16.80 -3.94 -8.17
CA GLU A 139 16.91 -5.36 -8.44
C GLU A 139 15.99 -5.75 -9.59
N GLY A 140 16.15 -5.34 -10.79
CA GLY A 140 15.47 -5.82 -12.03
C GLY A 140 14.20 -6.70 -11.93
N ASN A 141 13.66 -6.86 -10.75
CA ASN A 141 12.55 -7.75 -10.43
C ASN A 141 11.34 -6.93 -9.92
N THR A 142 10.50 -6.63 -10.84
CA THR A 142 9.26 -5.91 -10.72
C THR A 142 8.24 -6.64 -9.85
N LYS A 143 8.34 -6.57 -8.55
CA LYS A 143 7.19 -6.90 -7.69
C LYS A 143 6.47 -5.61 -7.37
N THR A 144 5.34 -5.40 -8.01
CA THR A 144 4.43 -4.26 -7.79
C THR A 144 3.99 -4.26 -6.33
N VAL A 145 4.50 -3.35 -5.52
CA VAL A 145 4.22 -3.29 -4.08
C VAL A 145 2.87 -2.64 -3.77
N ILE A 146 2.28 -1.93 -4.71
CA ILE A 146 1.01 -1.24 -4.49
C ILE A 146 0.06 -1.47 -5.67
N GLY A 147 -1.07 -2.10 -5.39
CA GLY A 147 -2.23 -2.14 -6.25
C GLY A 147 -2.28 -3.31 -7.22
N GLY A 148 -2.99 -4.36 -6.82
CA GLY A 148 -3.39 -5.41 -7.72
C GLY A 148 -4.14 -4.89 -8.93
N SER A 149 -3.51 -4.97 -10.09
CA SER A 149 -4.18 -5.11 -11.37
C SER A 149 -3.28 -5.93 -12.27
N THR A 150 -3.75 -7.11 -12.57
CA THR A 150 -3.23 -8.01 -13.59
C THR A 150 -3.27 -7.33 -14.95
N GLY A 151 -2.13 -7.22 -15.59
CA GLY A 151 -2.06 -7.02 -17.02
C GLY A 151 -1.56 -5.65 -17.47
N ASN A 152 -0.32 -5.45 -17.40
CA ASN A 152 0.60 -4.93 -18.40
C ASN A 152 2.00 -4.77 -17.79
N LYS A 153 3.01 -5.39 -18.40
CA LYS A 153 4.39 -5.21 -18.00
C LYS A 153 4.83 -3.79 -18.39
N PRO A 154 5.11 -2.88 -17.47
CA PRO A 154 5.94 -1.75 -17.80
C PRO A 154 7.40 -2.14 -17.61
N SER A 155 8.23 -1.79 -18.57
CA SER A 155 9.67 -1.99 -18.56
C SER A 155 10.34 -1.23 -17.41
N THR A 156 11.32 -1.89 -16.85
CA THR A 156 11.99 -1.62 -15.60
C THR A 156 13.10 -0.60 -15.78
N SER A 157 12.89 0.62 -15.41
CA SER A 157 13.97 1.57 -15.10
C SER A 157 13.36 2.74 -14.31
N GLY A 158 13.76 2.88 -13.04
CA GLY A 158 13.49 4.12 -12.30
C GLY A 158 12.19 4.20 -11.51
N ARG A 159 11.75 3.15 -10.80
CA ARG A 159 10.42 3.10 -10.16
C ARG A 159 10.26 3.83 -8.84
N PHE A 160 11.32 4.15 -8.17
CA PHE A 160 11.21 5.02 -7.00
C PHE A 160 10.81 6.44 -7.40
N PHE A 161 11.30 6.91 -8.54
CA PHE A 161 10.90 8.21 -9.11
C PHE A 161 9.49 8.20 -9.73
N GLU A 162 9.00 7.06 -10.17
CA GLU A 162 7.64 6.92 -10.73
C GLU A 162 6.57 6.97 -9.64
N LEU A 163 6.89 6.57 -8.41
CA LEU A 163 6.00 6.66 -7.24
C LEU A 163 5.90 8.09 -6.68
N LEU A 164 6.94 8.89 -6.85
CA LEU A 164 6.99 10.30 -6.40
C LEU A 164 6.63 11.30 -7.50
N GLY A 165 6.52 10.89 -8.74
CA GLY A 165 6.33 11.85 -9.79
C GLY A 165 5.76 11.36 -11.10
N ASN A 166 4.45 11.31 -11.20
CA ASN A 166 3.76 11.57 -12.45
C ASN A 166 4.08 12.99 -13.03
N SER A 167 5.04 13.69 -12.42
CA SER A 167 5.51 15.01 -12.81
C SER A 167 6.79 14.98 -13.65
N VAL A 168 7.52 13.85 -13.70
CA VAL A 168 8.76 13.72 -14.49
C VAL A 168 8.52 13.10 -15.86
N SER A 169 7.39 12.41 -16.10
CA SER A 169 7.03 11.92 -17.43
C SER A 169 6.62 13.05 -18.41
N LYS A 170 6.63 14.31 -17.97
CA LYS A 170 6.46 15.45 -18.87
C LYS A 170 7.65 15.69 -19.81
N THR A 171 8.81 15.13 -19.53
CA THR A 171 9.97 15.21 -20.46
C THR A 171 9.76 14.34 -21.70
N GLY A 172 9.10 13.19 -21.61
CA GLY A 172 8.75 12.37 -22.77
C GLY A 172 7.74 13.06 -23.70
N TYR A 173 6.79 13.80 -23.15
CA TYR A 173 5.82 14.58 -23.94
C TYR A 173 6.47 15.76 -24.69
N MET A 174 7.54 16.34 -24.16
CA MET A 174 8.26 17.43 -24.83
C MET A 174 9.14 16.93 -25.99
N GLU A 175 9.73 15.73 -25.85
CA GLU A 175 10.55 15.16 -26.93
C GLU A 175 9.70 14.67 -28.11
N GLU A 176 8.51 14.11 -27.89
CA GLU A 176 7.59 13.71 -28.96
C GLU A 176 7.04 14.92 -29.72
N HIS A 177 6.74 16.02 -29.03
CA HIS A 177 6.30 17.24 -29.68
C HIS A 177 7.43 18.01 -30.40
N LEU A 178 8.66 17.90 -29.92
CA LEU A 178 9.83 18.48 -30.60
C LEU A 178 10.23 17.66 -31.85
N SER A 179 10.11 16.33 -31.82
CA SER A 179 10.39 15.51 -33.01
C SER A 179 9.34 15.67 -34.09
N MET A 180 8.08 15.89 -33.74
CA MET A 180 7.02 16.17 -34.73
C MET A 180 7.12 17.58 -35.34
N GLY A 181 7.76 18.54 -34.67
CA GLY A 181 7.97 19.89 -35.16
C GLY A 181 9.11 20.00 -36.18
N ILE A 182 10.10 19.13 -36.09
CA ILE A 182 11.30 19.18 -36.98
C ILE A 182 11.06 18.46 -38.32
N VAL A 183 10.13 17.51 -38.37
CA VAL A 183 9.86 16.75 -39.62
C VAL A 183 8.99 17.53 -40.63
N LYS A 184 8.37 18.64 -40.22
CA LYS A 184 7.48 19.41 -41.11
C LYS A 184 8.18 20.57 -41.88
N ASN A 185 9.48 20.81 -41.68
CA ASN A 185 10.16 21.90 -42.35
C ASN A 185 11.17 21.51 -43.44
N ASN A 186 11.17 20.27 -43.91
CA ASN A 186 12.10 19.84 -44.97
C ASN A 186 11.40 19.26 -46.22
N SER A 187 10.30 19.88 -46.64
CA SER A 187 9.70 19.60 -47.95
C SER A 187 9.06 20.86 -48.55
N THR A 188 9.92 21.73 -49.07
CA THR A 188 9.70 22.58 -50.26
C THR A 188 11.04 22.96 -50.83
#